data_f69934357993e01aea793ac15f7b3caa
#
_entry.id   f69934357993e01aea793ac15f7b3caa
#
_cell.length_a   1.000
_cell.length_b   1.000
_cell.length_c   1.000
_cell.angle_alpha   90.00
_cell.angle_beta   90.00
_cell.angle_gamma   90.00
#
_symmetry.space_group_name_H-M   'P 1'
#
loop_
_entity.id
_entity.type
_entity.pdbx_description
1 polymer ?
#
loop_
_entity_poly.entity_id
_entity_poly.type
_entity_poly.pdbx_seq_one_letter_code
_entity_poly.pdbx_strand_id
1 'polypeptide(L)'
;GRWFNDSFSFASGDKEKVETITNGWIIEISELNGLKRANDAEAAKAFLSRCSDYMRPAYGHKVVEFMRHNVFAATTNETNFLQGDNGNRRWWIIPVKGNGHVSDWLDDLQRSVPQFWAEAYTYYKQGMKLYLAPDMEVEANEIQMQHSNIIVDPIMEDIEMYLEREVPIQYASWMIPTRLAYQKGAY
;
A
#
# COMPACT_ATOMS: atom_id res chain seq x y z
N GLY A 1 -12.39 -20.43 7.12
CA GLY A 1 -12.54 -20.79 8.53
C GLY A 1 -13.20 -19.67 9.33
N ARG A 2 -13.52 -19.87 10.60
CA ARG A 2 -14.33 -18.93 11.42
C ARG A 2 -13.79 -17.51 11.49
N TRP A 3 -12.46 -17.35 11.39
CA TRP A 3 -11.78 -16.07 11.58
C TRP A 3 -11.16 -15.50 10.30
N PHE A 4 -11.37 -16.16 9.18
CA PHE A 4 -10.85 -15.81 7.87
C PHE A 4 -11.99 -15.46 6.93
N ASN A 5 -11.83 -14.38 6.17
CA ASN A 5 -12.79 -13.94 5.17
C ASN A 5 -12.05 -13.53 3.88
N ASP A 6 -12.44 -14.12 2.78
CA ASP A 6 -11.90 -13.92 1.42
C ASP A 6 -12.90 -13.27 0.46
N SER A 7 -14.06 -12.81 0.99
CA SER A 7 -15.11 -12.19 0.18
C SER A 7 -15.09 -10.67 0.18
N PHE A 8 -14.03 -10.06 0.74
CA PHE A 8 -13.90 -8.61 0.77
C PHE A 8 -13.56 -8.04 -0.61
N SER A 9 -14.22 -6.93 -0.98
CA SER A 9 -13.92 -6.17 -2.19
C SER A 9 -13.97 -4.66 -1.94
N PHE A 10 -12.99 -3.92 -2.44
CA PHE A 10 -13.04 -2.46 -2.43
C PHE A 10 -14.16 -1.89 -3.32
N ALA A 11 -14.64 -2.66 -4.29
CA ALA A 11 -15.75 -2.26 -5.16
C ALA A 11 -17.13 -2.32 -4.48
N SER A 12 -17.25 -3.05 -3.36
CA SER A 12 -18.49 -3.13 -2.57
C SER A 12 -18.87 -1.78 -1.96
N GLY A 13 -20.15 -1.62 -1.63
CA GLY A 13 -20.64 -0.47 -0.90
C GLY A 13 -20.05 -0.38 0.51
N ASP A 14 -19.97 0.81 1.10
CA ASP A 14 -19.34 1.01 2.42
C ASP A 14 -19.98 0.16 3.52
N LYS A 15 -21.28 0.00 3.52
CA LYS A 15 -21.96 -0.87 4.48
C LYS A 15 -21.54 -2.32 4.34
N GLU A 16 -21.53 -2.84 3.13
CA GLU A 16 -21.13 -4.22 2.83
C GLU A 16 -19.66 -4.49 3.20
N LYS A 17 -18.77 -3.53 2.93
CA LYS A 17 -17.37 -3.61 3.38
C LYS A 17 -17.28 -3.79 4.89
N VAL A 18 -18.02 -2.99 5.67
CA VAL A 18 -18.01 -3.06 7.13
C VAL A 18 -18.62 -4.38 7.62
N GLU A 19 -19.72 -4.82 7.05
CA GLU A 19 -20.33 -6.11 7.39
C GLU A 19 -19.37 -7.28 7.12
N THR A 20 -18.63 -7.23 6.00
CA THR A 20 -17.67 -8.27 5.62
C THR A 20 -16.51 -8.37 6.61
N ILE A 21 -15.99 -7.25 7.11
CA ILE A 21 -14.83 -7.25 8.00
C ILE A 21 -15.19 -7.46 9.47
N THR A 22 -16.44 -7.23 9.88
CA THR A 22 -16.85 -7.25 11.30
C THR A 22 -16.63 -8.61 11.96
N ASN A 23 -16.72 -9.71 11.20
CA ASN A 23 -16.63 -11.08 11.73
C ASN A 23 -15.29 -11.79 11.41
N GLY A 24 -14.35 -11.11 10.79
CA GLY A 24 -13.06 -11.68 10.40
C GLY A 24 -11.90 -11.10 11.20
N TRP A 25 -10.90 -11.90 11.52
CA TRP A 25 -9.62 -11.42 12.03
C TRP A 25 -8.61 -11.22 10.90
N ILE A 26 -8.66 -12.09 9.90
CA ILE A 26 -7.82 -12.03 8.71
C ILE A 26 -8.76 -11.84 7.52
N ILE A 27 -8.59 -10.74 6.82
CA ILE A 27 -9.36 -10.38 5.64
C ILE A 27 -8.44 -10.48 4.43
N GLU A 28 -8.76 -11.38 3.53
CA GLU A 28 -8.04 -11.49 2.26
C GLU A 28 -8.64 -10.56 1.22
N ILE A 29 -7.77 -9.83 0.56
CA ILE A 29 -8.08 -9.05 -0.63
C ILE A 29 -7.47 -9.80 -1.81
N SER A 30 -8.28 -10.65 -2.42
CA SER A 30 -7.85 -11.42 -3.58
C SER A 30 -7.59 -10.50 -4.75
N GLU A 31 -6.42 -10.62 -5.36
CA GLU A 31 -6.02 -9.84 -6.52
C GLU A 31 -6.25 -8.34 -6.37
N LEU A 32 -5.23 -7.56 -6.02
CA LEU A 32 -5.30 -6.10 -5.85
C LEU A 32 -5.72 -5.31 -7.10
N ASN A 33 -6.52 -5.94 -7.99
CA ASN A 33 -6.95 -5.38 -9.28
C ASN A 33 -7.84 -4.13 -9.15
N GLY A 34 -8.43 -3.88 -7.99
CA GLY A 34 -9.33 -2.74 -7.75
C GLY A 34 -8.62 -1.41 -7.49
N LEU A 35 -7.29 -1.37 -7.38
CA LEU A 35 -6.54 -0.16 -7.00
C LEU A 35 -5.81 0.50 -8.17
N LYS A 36 -6.22 0.22 -9.40
CA LYS A 36 -5.56 0.73 -10.63
C LYS A 36 -5.67 2.24 -10.84
N ARG A 37 -6.66 2.88 -10.21
CA ARG A 37 -6.85 4.34 -10.29
C ARG A 37 -6.35 4.99 -9.01
N ALA A 38 -5.71 6.15 -9.13
CA ALA A 38 -5.21 6.90 -7.99
C ALA A 38 -6.29 7.17 -6.92
N ASN A 39 -7.51 7.50 -7.34
CA ASN A 39 -8.63 7.73 -6.43
C ASN A 39 -9.05 6.47 -5.67
N ASP A 40 -9.01 5.30 -6.31
CA ASP A 40 -9.35 4.02 -5.67
C ASP A 40 -8.26 3.64 -4.66
N ALA A 41 -7.00 3.91 -4.97
CA ALA A 41 -5.88 3.69 -4.07
C ALA A 41 -5.96 4.58 -2.82
N GLU A 42 -6.29 5.86 -2.98
CA GLU A 42 -6.49 6.78 -1.85
C GLU A 42 -7.69 6.38 -0.98
N ALA A 43 -8.79 6.00 -1.60
CA ALA A 43 -9.97 5.49 -0.88
C ALA A 43 -9.63 4.20 -0.09
N ALA A 44 -8.85 3.30 -0.67
CA ALA A 44 -8.37 2.10 0.01
C ALA A 44 -7.43 2.43 1.18
N LYS A 45 -6.46 3.33 1.00
CA LYS A 45 -5.57 3.81 2.06
C LYS A 45 -6.38 4.42 3.22
N ALA A 46 -7.37 5.25 2.90
CA ALA A 46 -8.26 5.84 3.89
C ALA A 46 -9.07 4.77 4.63
N PHE A 47 -9.63 3.79 3.90
CA PHE A 47 -10.37 2.69 4.50
C PHE A 47 -9.49 1.83 5.41
N LEU A 48 -8.31 1.44 4.97
CA LEU A 48 -7.38 0.60 5.74
C LEU A 48 -6.88 1.27 7.03
N SER A 49 -6.85 2.59 7.07
CA SER A 49 -6.36 3.37 8.23
C SER A 49 -7.41 3.61 9.31
N ARG A 50 -8.65 3.22 9.11
CA ARG A 50 -9.71 3.41 10.12
C ARG A 50 -9.49 2.49 11.31
N CYS A 51 -9.66 3.00 12.52
CA CYS A 51 -9.66 2.21 13.75
C CYS A 51 -11.05 1.70 14.12
N SER A 52 -12.10 2.36 13.65
CA SER A 52 -13.49 1.97 13.85
C SER A 52 -14.34 2.33 12.63
N ASP A 53 -15.47 1.71 12.52
CA ASP A 53 -16.50 1.98 11.51
C ASP A 53 -17.85 2.21 12.17
N TYR A 54 -18.64 3.07 11.56
CA TYR A 54 -19.99 3.39 12.02
C TYR A 54 -20.99 2.87 11.00
N MET A 55 -21.82 1.92 11.40
CA MET A 55 -22.91 1.46 10.55
C MET A 55 -24.18 1.15 11.35
N ARG A 56 -25.30 1.15 10.64
CA ARG A 56 -26.56 0.65 11.19
C ARG A 56 -26.70 -0.83 10.81
N PRO A 57 -26.69 -1.76 11.79
CA PRO A 57 -26.87 -3.18 11.52
C PRO A 57 -28.19 -3.45 10.81
N ALA A 58 -28.28 -4.59 10.12
CA ALA A 58 -29.54 -5.06 9.57
C ALA A 58 -30.58 -5.16 10.69
N TYR A 59 -31.78 -4.60 10.46
CA TYR A 59 -32.85 -4.48 11.45
C TYR A 59 -32.56 -3.60 12.67
N GLY A 60 -31.40 -2.98 12.75
CA GLY A 60 -31.07 -2.02 13.80
C GLY A 60 -31.72 -0.65 13.58
N HIS A 61 -32.07 0.05 14.65
CA HIS A 61 -32.66 1.40 14.60
C HIS A 61 -31.62 2.50 14.79
N LYS A 62 -30.43 2.17 15.30
CA LYS A 62 -29.37 3.13 15.63
C LYS A 62 -28.08 2.77 14.90
N VAL A 63 -27.28 3.80 14.63
CA VAL A 63 -25.88 3.63 14.19
C VAL A 63 -25.08 3.13 15.38
N VAL A 64 -24.25 2.12 15.17
CA VAL A 64 -23.36 1.52 16.17
C VAL A 64 -21.93 1.62 15.67
N GLU A 65 -21.03 1.84 16.60
CA GLU A 65 -19.59 1.82 16.34
C GLU A 65 -19.07 0.38 16.42
N PHE A 66 -18.27 0.00 15.44
CA PHE A 66 -17.58 -1.28 15.36
C PHE A 66 -16.08 -1.03 15.38
N MET A 67 -15.43 -1.40 16.48
CA MET A 67 -13.97 -1.35 16.57
C MET A 67 -13.34 -2.40 15.65
N ARG A 68 -12.30 -2.02 14.93
CA ARG A 68 -11.58 -2.95 14.06
C ARG A 68 -10.62 -3.81 14.85
N HIS A 69 -10.66 -5.12 14.61
CA HIS A 69 -9.79 -6.13 15.21
C HIS A 69 -9.12 -7.01 14.15
N ASN A 70 -9.22 -6.61 12.89
CA ASN A 70 -8.76 -7.39 11.76
C ASN A 70 -7.47 -6.83 11.15
N VAL A 71 -6.75 -7.73 10.48
CA VAL A 71 -5.64 -7.40 9.60
C VAL A 71 -6.03 -7.76 8.17
N PHE A 72 -5.46 -7.03 7.22
CA PHE A 72 -5.68 -7.27 5.82
C PHE A 72 -4.45 -7.95 5.22
N ALA A 73 -4.67 -8.98 4.41
CA ALA A 73 -3.67 -9.59 3.58
C ALA A 73 -4.13 -9.48 2.13
N ALA A 74 -3.23 -9.17 1.22
CA ALA A 74 -3.55 -9.03 -0.19
C ALA A 74 -2.56 -9.81 -1.04
N THR A 75 -3.02 -10.31 -2.18
CA THR A 75 -2.18 -10.98 -3.17
C THR A 75 -2.24 -10.24 -4.49
N THR A 76 -1.14 -10.23 -5.23
CA THR A 76 -1.09 -9.67 -6.58
C THR A 76 0.02 -10.33 -7.38
N ASN A 77 -0.20 -10.47 -8.69
CA ASN A 77 0.81 -10.87 -9.66
C ASN A 77 1.40 -9.65 -10.41
N GLU A 78 0.89 -8.46 -10.14
CA GLU A 78 1.37 -7.23 -10.78
C GLU A 78 2.64 -6.73 -10.08
N THR A 79 3.62 -6.28 -10.86
CA THR A 79 4.87 -5.74 -10.32
C THR A 79 4.66 -4.33 -9.77
N ASN A 80 3.91 -3.48 -10.48
CA ASN A 80 3.67 -2.08 -10.14
C ASN A 80 2.21 -1.88 -9.72
N PHE A 81 1.88 -2.29 -8.50
CA PHE A 81 0.51 -2.23 -8.01
C PHE A 81 0.25 -1.06 -7.04
N LEU A 82 1.30 -0.42 -6.52
CA LEU A 82 1.16 0.76 -5.69
C LEU A 82 1.03 2.02 -6.57
N GLN A 83 0.11 2.90 -6.22
CA GLN A 83 -0.10 4.16 -6.92
C GLN A 83 0.53 5.31 -6.15
N GLY A 84 1.40 6.09 -6.85
CA GLY A 84 2.12 7.21 -6.28
C GLY A 84 3.19 6.80 -5.25
N ASP A 85 3.86 7.79 -4.72
CA ASP A 85 4.94 7.66 -3.73
C ASP A 85 4.45 7.85 -2.28
N ASN A 86 3.31 8.47 -2.09
CA ASN A 86 2.78 8.85 -0.79
C ASN A 86 1.85 7.79 -0.18
N GLY A 87 2.04 7.53 1.11
CA GLY A 87 1.12 6.69 1.90
C GLY A 87 1.32 5.18 1.74
N ASN A 88 2.37 4.74 1.04
CA ASN A 88 2.66 3.33 0.81
C ASN A 88 3.15 2.60 2.07
N ARG A 89 3.55 3.31 3.12
CA ARG A 89 3.95 2.75 4.44
C ARG A 89 2.94 1.79 5.08
N ARG A 90 1.71 1.74 4.56
CA ARG A 90 0.67 0.82 5.03
C ARG A 90 0.81 -0.58 4.43
N TRP A 91 1.59 -0.70 3.36
CA TRP A 91 1.77 -1.93 2.62
C TRP A 91 3.10 -2.57 3.00
N TRP A 92 3.02 -3.68 3.70
CA TRP A 92 4.19 -4.51 3.99
C TRP A 92 4.27 -5.56 2.90
N ILE A 93 5.14 -5.33 1.93
CA ILE A 93 5.28 -6.18 0.76
C ILE A 93 6.17 -7.36 1.10
N ILE A 94 5.67 -8.56 0.86
CA ILE A 94 6.41 -9.81 1.06
C ILE A 94 6.60 -10.44 -0.32
N PRO A 95 7.79 -10.34 -0.93
CA PRO A 95 8.07 -10.98 -2.21
C PRO A 95 8.01 -12.50 -2.08
N VAL A 96 7.14 -13.13 -2.85
CA VAL A 96 6.99 -14.59 -2.87
C VAL A 96 7.64 -15.13 -4.13
N LYS A 97 8.64 -16.01 -3.96
CA LYS A 97 9.28 -16.73 -5.06
C LYS A 97 8.61 -18.08 -5.23
N GLY A 98 8.17 -18.39 -6.45
CA GLY A 98 7.68 -19.73 -6.76
C GLY A 98 8.84 -20.72 -6.75
N ASN A 99 8.82 -21.66 -5.83
CA ASN A 99 9.86 -22.70 -5.70
C ASN A 99 9.52 -24.00 -6.41
N GLY A 100 8.59 -23.97 -7.37
CA GLY A 100 8.08 -25.21 -7.98
C GLY A 100 7.12 -25.97 -7.05
N HIS A 101 6.53 -27.05 -7.56
CA HIS A 101 5.62 -27.88 -6.77
C HIS A 101 6.38 -28.69 -5.73
N VAL A 102 6.19 -28.39 -4.48
CA VAL A 102 6.42 -29.34 -3.38
C VAL A 102 5.11 -30.09 -3.19
N SER A 103 5.09 -31.38 -3.48
CA SER A 103 3.85 -32.19 -3.55
C SER A 103 3.04 -32.19 -2.26
N ASP A 104 3.70 -32.03 -1.11
CA ASP A 104 3.08 -32.18 0.21
C ASP A 104 3.07 -30.89 1.03
N TRP A 105 3.25 -29.72 0.40
CA TRP A 105 3.36 -28.45 1.09
C TRP A 105 2.12 -28.10 1.94
N LEU A 106 0.93 -28.52 1.51
CA LEU A 106 -0.31 -28.22 2.22
C LEU A 106 -0.41 -29.00 3.52
N ASP A 107 0.00 -30.25 3.52
CA ASP A 107 0.02 -31.10 4.72
C ASP A 107 1.09 -30.62 5.71
N ASP A 108 2.23 -30.19 5.21
CA ASP A 108 3.29 -29.60 6.04
C ASP A 108 2.84 -28.27 6.65
N LEU A 109 2.15 -27.42 5.86
CA LEU A 109 1.58 -26.19 6.35
C LEU A 109 0.55 -26.46 7.45
N GLN A 110 -0.40 -27.37 7.23
CA GLN A 110 -1.43 -27.71 8.21
C GLN A 110 -0.83 -28.21 9.52
N ARG A 111 0.22 -29.03 9.46
CA ARG A 111 0.95 -29.49 10.64
C ARG A 111 1.67 -28.37 11.38
N SER A 112 2.15 -27.36 10.65
CA SER A 112 2.92 -26.24 11.19
C SER A 112 2.05 -25.10 11.76
N VAL A 113 0.78 -24.99 11.35
CA VAL A 113 -0.14 -23.91 11.78
C VAL A 113 -0.20 -23.78 13.33
N PRO A 114 -0.35 -24.84 14.13
CA PRO A 114 -0.38 -24.70 15.59
C PRO A 114 0.93 -24.09 16.14
N GLN A 115 2.07 -24.42 15.55
CA GLN A 115 3.36 -23.87 15.94
C GLN A 115 3.46 -22.37 15.60
N PHE A 116 3.01 -21.96 14.42
CA PHE A 116 2.97 -20.53 14.04
C PHE A 116 2.12 -19.71 15.03
N TRP A 117 0.97 -20.22 15.40
CA TRP A 117 0.13 -19.55 16.39
C TRP A 117 0.73 -19.51 17.79
N ALA A 118 1.41 -20.57 18.22
CA ALA A 118 2.10 -20.60 19.51
C ALA A 118 3.25 -19.59 19.56
N GLU A 119 4.00 -19.47 18.47
CA GLU A 119 5.09 -18.50 18.34
C GLU A 119 4.57 -17.06 18.30
N ALA A 120 3.57 -16.77 17.48
CA ALA A 120 2.92 -15.46 17.43
C ALA A 120 2.34 -15.05 18.80
N TYR A 121 1.72 -15.99 19.51
CA TYR A 121 1.22 -15.75 20.87
C TYR A 121 2.33 -15.44 21.86
N THR A 122 3.47 -16.12 21.73
CA THR A 122 4.64 -15.85 22.56
C THR A 122 5.17 -14.45 22.37
N TYR A 123 5.33 -13.99 21.12
CA TYR A 123 5.73 -12.62 20.80
C TYR A 123 4.72 -11.59 21.29
N TYR A 124 3.43 -11.87 21.14
CA TYR A 124 2.38 -11.02 21.71
C TYR A 124 2.51 -10.86 23.22
N LYS A 125 2.72 -11.96 23.95
CA LYS A 125 2.90 -11.94 25.42
C LYS A 125 4.17 -11.19 25.84
N GLN A 126 5.20 -11.20 25.04
CA GLN A 126 6.45 -10.45 25.24
C GLN A 126 6.29 -8.95 24.93
N GLY A 127 5.12 -8.51 24.43
CA GLY A 127 4.85 -7.12 24.09
C GLY A 127 5.52 -6.67 22.79
N MET A 128 5.69 -7.60 21.84
CA MET A 128 6.20 -7.26 20.51
C MET A 128 5.42 -6.12 19.89
N LYS A 129 6.12 -5.14 19.36
CA LYS A 129 5.50 -3.99 18.72
C LYS A 129 4.95 -4.36 17.34
N LEU A 130 3.80 -3.79 16.99
CA LEU A 130 3.13 -4.02 15.71
C LEU A 130 3.47 -2.92 14.68
N TYR A 131 4.71 -2.46 14.69
CA TYR A 131 5.27 -1.53 13.71
C TYR A 131 6.72 -1.92 13.42
N LEU A 132 7.19 -1.53 12.24
CA LEU A 132 8.55 -1.85 11.82
C LEU A 132 9.58 -1.07 12.65
N ALA A 133 10.70 -1.70 12.94
CA ALA A 133 11.86 -1.00 13.48
C ALA A 133 12.44 -0.06 12.41
N PRO A 134 13.18 1.01 12.77
CA PRO A 134 13.65 2.01 11.82
C PRO A 134 14.50 1.45 10.66
N ASP A 135 15.31 0.43 10.91
CA ASP A 135 16.10 -0.27 9.91
C ASP A 135 15.23 -1.07 8.94
N MET A 136 14.22 -1.77 9.46
CA MET A 136 13.23 -2.50 8.65
C MET A 136 12.31 -1.54 7.87
N GLU A 137 12.05 -0.34 8.39
CA GLU A 137 11.27 0.68 7.69
C GLU A 137 11.98 1.18 6.44
N VAL A 138 13.31 1.32 6.49
CA VAL A 138 14.13 1.69 5.32
C VAL A 138 14.00 0.61 4.24
N GLU A 139 14.20 -0.66 4.59
CA GLU A 139 14.07 -1.79 3.65
C GLU A 139 12.65 -1.86 3.06
N ALA A 140 11.62 -1.71 3.90
CA ALA A 140 10.24 -1.71 3.46
C ALA A 140 9.95 -0.58 2.46
N ASN A 141 10.50 0.61 2.67
CA ASN A 141 10.36 1.73 1.76
C ASN A 141 11.04 1.47 0.41
N GLU A 142 12.25 0.87 0.41
CA GLU A 142 12.93 0.49 -0.82
C GLU A 142 12.10 -0.51 -1.65
N ILE A 143 11.55 -1.54 -1.00
CA ILE A 143 10.67 -2.50 -1.65
C ILE A 143 9.40 -1.82 -2.18
N GLN A 144 8.80 -0.93 -1.41
CA GLN A 144 7.61 -0.18 -1.84
C GLN A 144 7.90 0.69 -3.07
N MET A 145 9.06 1.34 -3.15
CA MET A 145 9.48 2.12 -4.32
C MET A 145 9.60 1.24 -5.58
N GLN A 146 10.15 0.03 -5.45
CA GLN A 146 10.27 -0.91 -6.57
C GLN A 146 8.92 -1.37 -7.13
N HIS A 147 7.86 -1.34 -6.30
CA HIS A 147 6.50 -1.73 -6.68
C HIS A 147 5.56 -0.54 -6.88
N SER A 148 6.08 0.67 -6.80
CA SER A 148 5.31 1.89 -7.01
C SER A 148 5.25 2.26 -8.49
N ASN A 149 4.04 2.55 -8.95
CA ASN A 149 3.84 3.17 -10.25
C ASN A 149 4.09 4.67 -10.09
N ILE A 150 5.37 5.04 -10.08
CA ILE A 150 5.76 6.45 -10.12
C ILE A 150 5.46 6.89 -11.55
N ILE A 151 4.34 7.57 -11.75
CA ILE A 151 4.13 8.36 -12.95
C ILE A 151 5.15 9.49 -12.83
N VAL A 152 6.30 9.30 -13.43
CA VAL A 152 7.23 10.42 -13.67
C VAL A 152 6.43 11.38 -14.55
N ASP A 153 6.01 12.50 -13.98
CA ASP A 153 5.34 13.53 -14.75
C ASP A 153 6.36 13.98 -15.82
N PRO A 154 6.05 13.84 -17.11
CA PRO A 154 6.96 14.26 -18.16
C PRO A 154 7.45 15.70 -17.98
N ILE A 155 6.61 16.54 -17.33
CA ILE A 155 6.96 17.92 -16.95
C ILE A 155 8.11 17.95 -15.92
N MET A 156 8.18 16.97 -15.01
CA MET A 156 9.27 16.91 -14.03
C MET A 156 10.61 16.60 -14.68
N GLU A 157 10.65 15.68 -15.65
CA GLU A 157 11.86 15.42 -16.44
C GLU A 157 12.30 16.67 -17.22
N ASP A 158 11.36 17.39 -17.82
CA ASP A 158 11.63 18.63 -18.51
C ASP A 158 12.16 19.73 -17.57
N ILE A 159 11.61 19.80 -16.35
CA ILE A 159 12.06 20.74 -15.30
C ILE A 159 13.47 20.37 -14.83
N GLU A 160 13.75 19.10 -14.54
CA GLU A 160 15.07 18.63 -14.13
C GLU A 160 16.11 18.91 -15.22
N MET A 161 15.82 18.56 -16.47
CA MET A 161 16.66 18.82 -17.62
C MET A 161 16.91 20.34 -17.80
N TYR A 162 15.89 21.18 -17.51
CA TYR A 162 16.03 22.62 -17.54
C TYR A 162 16.92 23.15 -16.40
N LEU A 163 16.77 22.62 -15.19
CA LEU A 163 17.56 23.02 -14.01
C LEU A 163 19.01 22.57 -14.09
N GLU A 164 19.29 21.43 -14.71
CA GLU A 164 20.64 20.90 -14.92
C GLU A 164 21.37 21.58 -16.10
N ARG A 165 20.66 22.39 -16.88
CA ARG A 165 21.26 23.08 -18.02
C ARG A 165 22.37 24.03 -17.57
N GLU A 166 23.57 23.81 -18.07
CA GLU A 166 24.69 24.73 -17.87
C GLU A 166 24.34 26.13 -18.42
N VAL A 167 24.50 27.12 -17.59
CA VAL A 167 24.35 28.51 -17.97
C VAL A 167 25.72 29.20 -18.06
N PRO A 168 25.93 30.11 -19.06
CA PRO A 168 27.18 30.85 -19.14
C PRO A 168 27.44 31.63 -17.85
N ILE A 169 28.72 31.74 -17.47
CA ILE A 169 29.17 32.47 -16.27
C ILE A 169 28.62 33.89 -16.22
N GLN A 170 28.48 34.53 -17.41
CA GLN A 170 27.99 35.90 -17.55
C GLN A 170 26.43 36.00 -17.45
N TYR A 171 25.72 34.89 -17.40
CA TYR A 171 24.25 34.87 -17.40
C TYR A 171 23.63 35.81 -16.34
N ALA A 172 24.26 35.87 -15.17
CA ALA A 172 23.79 36.75 -14.07
C ALA A 172 23.90 38.25 -14.41
N SER A 173 24.85 38.63 -15.28
CA SER A 173 25.09 40.02 -15.70
C SER A 173 24.26 40.43 -16.92
N TRP A 174 23.61 39.48 -17.60
CA TRP A 174 22.82 39.78 -18.80
C TRP A 174 21.55 40.55 -18.47
N MET A 175 21.12 41.43 -19.37
CA MET A 175 19.82 42.08 -19.30
C MET A 175 18.69 41.06 -19.48
N ILE A 176 17.52 41.35 -18.92
CA ILE A 176 16.35 40.47 -18.96
C ILE A 176 15.98 39.99 -20.37
N PRO A 177 15.94 40.86 -21.42
CA PRO A 177 15.67 40.39 -22.78
C PRO A 177 16.65 39.34 -23.31
N THR A 178 17.94 39.48 -22.98
CA THR A 178 18.99 38.53 -23.38
C THR A 178 18.83 37.20 -22.66
N ARG A 179 18.50 37.21 -21.38
CA ARG A 179 18.19 36.00 -20.61
C ARG A 179 16.99 35.24 -21.17
N LEU A 180 15.95 35.98 -21.52
CA LEU A 180 14.72 35.39 -22.12
C LEU A 180 15.01 34.80 -23.52
N ALA A 181 15.85 35.45 -24.32
CA ALA A 181 16.25 34.91 -25.62
C ALA A 181 17.05 33.62 -25.46
N TYR A 182 18.00 33.56 -24.53
CA TYR A 182 18.75 32.36 -24.20
C TYR A 182 17.89 31.20 -23.74
N GLN A 183 16.93 31.47 -22.84
CA GLN A 183 15.96 30.46 -22.37
C GLN A 183 15.11 29.88 -23.49
N LYS A 184 14.78 30.68 -24.52
CA LYS A 184 14.03 30.26 -25.71
C LYS A 184 14.89 29.54 -26.77
N GLY A 185 16.18 29.32 -26.50
CA GLY A 185 17.07 28.66 -27.45
C GLY A 185 17.48 29.52 -28.65
N ALA A 186 17.41 30.84 -28.50
CA ALA A 186 17.77 31.79 -29.56
C ALA A 186 19.27 32.21 -29.55
N TYR A 187 20.13 31.48 -28.80
CA TYR A 187 21.60 31.63 -28.74
C TYR A 187 22.27 30.27 -28.73
#